data_352d708fd0aa23d79190d286c5a57d20
#
_entry.id   352d708fd0aa23d79190d286c5a57d20
#
_cell.length_a   1.000
_cell.length_b   1.000
_cell.length_c   1.000
_cell.angle_alpha   90.00
_cell.angle_beta   90.00
_cell.angle_gamma   90.00
#
_symmetry.space_group_name_H-M   'P 1'
#
loop_
_entity.id
_entity.type
_entity.pdbx_description
1 polymer ?
#
loop_
_entity_poly.entity_id
_entity_poly.type
_entity_poly.pdbx_seq_one_letter_code
_entity_poly.pdbx_strand_id
1 'polypeptide(L)' 'MKDYQLHLEKLRRDAAECALVRDLATDKAKREMFDRLALHLDQLADEVERAMKALKTT' A
#
# COMPACT_ATOMS: atom_id res chain seq x y z
N MET A 1 -2.26 -16.73 -9.12
CA MET A 1 -3.00 -15.98 -10.11
C MET A 1 -2.37 -14.65 -10.38
N LYS A 2 -2.41 -14.27 -11.63
CA LYS A 2 -1.79 -13.03 -12.07
C LYS A 2 -2.41 -11.80 -11.43
N ASP A 3 -3.71 -11.87 -11.18
CA ASP A 3 -4.45 -10.73 -10.65
C ASP A 3 -3.98 -10.32 -9.25
N TYR A 4 -3.64 -11.28 -8.40
CA TYR A 4 -3.16 -10.99 -7.06
C TYR A 4 -1.83 -10.25 -7.10
N GLN A 5 -0.93 -10.68 -7.97
CA GLN A 5 0.38 -10.06 -8.06
C GLN A 5 0.28 -8.64 -8.59
N LEU A 6 -0.54 -8.42 -9.61
CA LEU A 6 -0.76 -7.08 -10.14
C LEU A 6 -1.38 -6.17 -9.08
N HIS A 7 -2.33 -6.71 -8.35
CA HIS A 7 -2.99 -5.96 -7.29
C HIS A 7 -2.00 -5.57 -6.19
N LEU A 8 -1.14 -6.51 -5.80
CA LEU A 8 -0.12 -6.25 -4.80
C LEU A 8 0.84 -5.15 -5.26
N GLU A 9 1.30 -5.23 -6.50
CA GLU A 9 2.21 -4.22 -7.05
C GLU A 9 1.56 -2.85 -7.06
N LYS A 10 0.28 -2.80 -7.43
CA LYS A 10 -0.45 -1.54 -7.45
C LYS A 10 -0.59 -0.95 -6.05
N LEU A 11 -0.90 -1.79 -5.06
CA LEU A 11 -1.02 -1.32 -3.69
C LEU A 11 0.29 -0.76 -3.17
N ARG A 12 1.40 -1.42 -3.47
CA ARG A 12 2.70 -0.95 -3.03
C ARG A 12 3.09 0.35 -3.73
N ARG A 13 2.75 0.48 -5.01
CA ARG A 13 2.99 1.73 -5.75
C ARG A 13 2.17 2.87 -5.17
N ASP A 14 0.89 2.61 -4.91
CA ASP A 14 0.01 3.63 -4.35
C ASP A 14 0.47 4.06 -2.97
N ALA A 15 0.96 3.11 -2.15
CA ALA A 15 1.51 3.43 -0.85
C ALA A 15 2.73 4.34 -0.97
N ALA A 16 3.61 4.04 -1.93
CA ALA A 16 4.81 4.85 -2.16
C ALA A 16 4.44 6.25 -2.63
N GLU A 17 3.43 6.36 -3.50
CA GLU A 17 2.97 7.66 -3.97
C GLU A 17 2.37 8.48 -2.84
N CYS A 18 1.59 7.85 -1.98
CA CYS A 18 1.03 8.54 -0.82
C CYS A 18 2.13 9.03 0.12
N ALA A 19 3.16 8.21 0.33
CA ALA A 19 4.29 8.61 1.16
C ALA A 19 5.03 9.80 0.54
N LEU A 20 5.16 9.82 -0.78
CA LEU A 20 5.80 10.93 -1.47
C LEU A 20 4.99 12.21 -1.32
N VAL A 21 3.69 12.13 -1.51
CA VAL A 21 2.82 13.30 -1.32
C VAL A 21 2.90 13.80 0.11
N ARG A 22 2.90 12.87 1.08
CA ARG A 22 3.05 13.22 2.49
C ARG A 22 4.33 14.02 2.72
N ASP A 23 5.45 13.56 2.17
CA ASP A 23 6.74 14.19 2.39
C ASP A 23 6.83 15.56 1.72
N LEU A 24 6.11 15.75 0.61
CA LEU A 24 6.11 17.01 -0.13
C LEU A 24 5.07 18.01 0.40
N ALA A 25 4.13 17.55 1.18
CA ALA A 25 3.04 18.41 1.66
C ALA A 25 3.55 19.38 2.71
N THR A 26 3.15 20.64 2.59
CA THR A 26 3.49 21.68 3.56
C THR A 26 2.39 21.84 4.61
N ASP A 27 1.19 21.36 4.30
CA ASP A 27 0.04 21.44 5.19
C ASP A 27 0.02 20.24 6.13
N LYS A 28 -0.07 20.49 7.43
CA LYS A 28 -0.05 19.42 8.42
C LYS A 28 -1.20 18.45 8.26
N ALA A 29 -2.40 18.97 8.03
CA ALA A 29 -3.59 18.11 7.88
C ALA A 29 -3.43 17.18 6.67
N LYS A 30 -2.91 17.71 5.59
CA LYS A 30 -2.66 16.93 4.38
C LYS A 30 -1.61 15.85 4.61
N ARG A 31 -0.53 16.20 5.32
CA ARG A 31 0.51 15.23 5.64
C ARG A 31 -0.03 14.10 6.49
N GLU A 32 -0.84 14.41 7.49
CA GLU A 32 -1.40 13.37 8.35
C GLU A 32 -2.34 12.46 7.59
N MET A 33 -3.13 13.03 6.68
CA MET A 33 -4.04 12.24 5.87
C MET A 33 -3.29 11.27 4.97
N PHE A 34 -2.26 11.75 4.28
CA PHE A 34 -1.49 10.89 3.38
C PHE A 34 -0.63 9.90 4.13
N ASP A 35 -0.20 10.22 5.34
CA ASP A 35 0.51 9.27 6.18
C ASP A 35 -0.40 8.08 6.53
N ARG A 36 -1.64 8.34 6.91
CA ARG A 36 -2.60 7.28 7.19
C ARG A 36 -2.92 6.45 5.96
N LEU A 37 -3.06 7.11 4.80
CA LEU A 37 -3.32 6.39 3.56
C LEU A 37 -2.16 5.47 3.20
N ALA A 38 -0.93 5.95 3.34
CA ALA A 38 0.25 5.14 3.04
C ALA A 38 0.31 3.91 3.95
N LEU A 39 0.07 4.09 5.24
CA LEU A 39 0.04 2.97 6.18
C LEU A 39 -1.06 1.98 5.85
N HIS A 40 -2.23 2.49 5.52
CA HIS A 40 -3.38 1.65 5.20
C HIS A 40 -3.11 0.80 3.97
N LEU A 41 -2.54 1.42 2.94
CA LEU A 41 -2.23 0.70 1.71
C LEU A 41 -1.13 -0.33 1.94
N ASP A 42 -0.13 -0.02 2.77
CA ASP A 42 0.90 -0.99 3.12
C ASP A 42 0.31 -2.19 3.85
N GLN A 43 -0.62 -1.95 4.76
CA GLN A 43 -1.29 -3.04 5.48
C GLN A 43 -2.09 -3.92 4.53
N LEU A 44 -2.79 -3.30 3.58
CA LEU A 44 -3.52 -4.06 2.57
C LEU A 44 -2.59 -4.88 1.71
N ALA A 45 -1.45 -4.31 1.33
CA ALA A 45 -0.46 -5.03 0.54
C ALA A 45 0.07 -6.24 1.31
N ASP A 46 0.33 -6.08 2.60
CA ASP A 46 0.78 -7.19 3.44
C ASP A 46 -0.27 -8.30 3.51
N GLU A 47 -1.54 -7.92 3.61
CA GLU A 47 -2.63 -8.90 3.65
C GLU A 47 -2.72 -9.68 2.34
N VAL A 48 -2.61 -8.98 1.22
CA VAL A 48 -2.62 -9.64 -0.09
C VAL A 48 -1.43 -10.58 -0.23
N GLU A 49 -0.26 -10.14 0.21
CA GLU A 49 0.94 -10.97 0.14
C GLU A 49 0.79 -12.24 0.97
N ARG A 50 0.25 -12.13 2.17
CA ARG A 50 0.01 -13.29 3.02
C ARG A 50 -0.99 -14.25 2.39
N ALA A 51 -2.03 -13.71 1.76
CA ALA A 51 -3.01 -14.54 1.07
C ALA A 51 -2.37 -15.30 -0.09
N MET A 52 -1.48 -14.63 -0.83
CA MET A 52 -0.76 -15.27 -1.93
C MET A 52 0.11 -16.42 -1.43
N LYS A 53 0.82 -16.19 -0.32
CA LYS A 53 1.68 -17.23 0.26
C LYS A 53 0.86 -18.41 0.76
N ALA A 54 -0.29 -18.14 1.36
CA ALA A 54 -1.18 -19.20 1.84
C ALA A 54 -1.69 -20.04 0.68
N LEU A 55 -2.01 -19.41 -0.45
CA LEU A 55 -2.45 -20.16 -1.63
C LEU A 55 -1.35 -21.03 -2.20
N LYS A 56 -0.10 -20.58 -2.11
CA LYS A 56 1.02 -21.34 -2.65
C LYS A 56 1.33 -22.58 -1.81
N THR A 57 1.08 -22.51 -0.50
CA THR A 57 1.43 -23.62 0.38
C THR A 57 0.42 -24.75 0.37
N THR A 58 -0.70 -24.57 -0.26
CA THR A 58 -1.67 -25.64 -0.44
C THR A 58 -1.52 -26.31 -1.78
#